data_e62b12fa3cb7a92142d04cccc5f6fb19
#
_entry.id   e62b12fa3cb7a92142d04cccc5f6fb19
#
_cell.length_a   1.000
_cell.length_b   1.000
_cell.length_c   1.000
_cell.angle_alpha   90.00
_cell.angle_beta   90.00
_cell.angle_gamma   90.00
#
_symmetry.space_group_name_H-M   'P 1'
#
loop_
_entity.id
_entity.type
_entity.pdbx_description
1 polymer ?
#
loop_
_entity_poly.entity_id
_entity_poly.type
_entity_poly.pdbx_seq_one_letter_code
_entity_poly.pdbx_strand_id
1 'polypeptide(L)'
;MNLMIGTDQAGQGGISSVVSVLERDGFLQRKNIKYIPSHIDGTRWKKLSKALEAFFSVLMICTVSRPHIVHAHAASRASFMRKSIFLGMARSFGCKTIFHLHGGEFHHFAENEAGFAKRWWIRRTLQKSTKVIALSRSWAEFLERYAPESEVCVVPNAVQFNKSAQTFTEEAGRILFLGRPEKEKGIFELLTAITLLKEHYPELKLAIAGDGDLEALQGHVDQQGIGQYVEILGWIDPDRRATELARAALFVLPSYNEGLPMAMLEAMSAGKAIVVTPVGGIPETVTDNFNGLFVPPADAAALSSAIKNLLGDQTLRETLGRNARQTIELGYSTDTALEKLAAVYAEIESQ
;
A
#
# COMPACT_ATOMS: atom_id res chain seq x y z
N MET A 1 -19.22 20.84 1.21
CA MET A 1 -18.33 20.09 2.13
C MET A 1 -18.37 18.62 1.74
N ASN A 2 -17.23 17.96 1.67
CA ASN A 2 -17.10 16.52 1.44
C ASN A 2 -16.59 15.84 2.71
N LEU A 3 -16.76 14.53 2.82
CA LEU A 3 -16.31 13.72 3.93
C LEU A 3 -15.40 12.60 3.44
N MET A 4 -14.26 12.39 4.09
CA MET A 4 -13.37 11.26 3.81
C MET A 4 -13.17 10.42 5.07
N ILE A 5 -13.23 9.09 4.93
CA ILE A 5 -13.15 8.15 6.04
C ILE A 5 -12.04 7.14 5.78
N GLY A 6 -11.07 7.07 6.67
CA GLY A 6 -9.94 6.17 6.53
C GLY A 6 -9.42 5.59 7.84
N THR A 7 -8.14 5.28 7.87
CA THR A 7 -7.37 4.92 9.07
C THR A 7 -6.74 6.19 9.64
N ASP A 8 -6.41 6.19 10.92
CA ASP A 8 -5.70 7.32 11.53
C ASP A 8 -4.41 7.62 10.75
N GLN A 9 -4.13 8.90 10.53
CA GLN A 9 -2.97 9.34 9.75
C GLN A 9 -1.65 9.02 10.46
N ALA A 10 -1.65 8.98 11.79
CA ALA A 10 -0.52 8.51 12.58
C ALA A 10 -0.38 6.97 12.56
N GLY A 11 -1.31 6.25 11.91
CA GLY A 11 -1.28 4.80 11.81
C GLY A 11 -0.17 4.29 10.87
N GLN A 12 0.21 3.05 11.08
CA GLN A 12 1.39 2.41 10.47
C GLN A 12 1.04 1.61 9.19
N GLY A 13 0.10 2.07 8.38
CA GLY A 13 -0.39 1.30 7.23
C GLY A 13 -0.45 2.05 5.90
N GLY A 14 -0.59 1.33 4.79
CA GLY A 14 -0.64 1.90 3.44
C GLY A 14 -1.74 2.94 3.25
N ILE A 15 -2.93 2.75 3.85
CA ILE A 15 -4.02 3.74 3.78
C ILE A 15 -3.62 5.04 4.49
N SER A 16 -2.95 4.95 5.65
CA SER A 16 -2.46 6.14 6.37
C SER A 16 -1.45 6.91 5.53
N SER A 17 -0.54 6.21 4.85
CA SER A 17 0.43 6.82 3.93
C SER A 17 -0.26 7.54 2.78
N VAL A 18 -1.25 6.93 2.13
CA VAL A 18 -2.03 7.56 1.04
C VAL A 18 -2.73 8.82 1.52
N VAL A 19 -3.43 8.77 2.65
CA VAL A 19 -4.14 9.95 3.18
C VAL A 19 -3.17 11.04 3.58
N SER A 20 -2.02 10.71 4.15
CA SER A 20 -0.97 11.69 4.48
C SER A 20 -0.43 12.39 3.23
N VAL A 21 -0.31 11.69 2.10
CA VAL A 21 0.04 12.31 0.80
C VAL A 21 -1.05 13.30 0.39
N LEU A 22 -2.33 12.91 0.44
CA LEU A 22 -3.47 13.79 0.08
C LEU A 22 -3.52 15.06 0.93
N GLU A 23 -3.22 14.95 2.23
CA GLU A 23 -3.22 16.08 3.14
C GLU A 23 -2.05 17.02 2.90
N ARG A 24 -0.82 16.49 2.81
CA ARG A 24 0.40 17.28 2.57
C ARG A 24 0.32 18.08 1.27
N ASP A 25 -0.31 17.51 0.24
CA ASP A 25 -0.50 18.17 -1.04
C ASP A 25 -1.67 19.19 -1.04
N GLY A 26 -2.39 19.31 0.07
CA GLY A 26 -3.51 20.22 0.20
C GLY A 26 -4.79 19.79 -0.53
N PHE A 27 -4.90 18.53 -0.96
CA PHE A 27 -6.09 18.02 -1.64
C PHE A 27 -7.34 18.09 -0.76
N LEU A 28 -7.21 17.77 0.53
CA LEU A 28 -8.33 17.83 1.47
C LEU A 28 -8.90 19.24 1.58
N GLN A 29 -8.04 20.25 1.61
CA GLN A 29 -8.44 21.66 1.67
C GLN A 29 -9.07 22.11 0.34
N ARG A 30 -8.42 21.81 -0.81
CA ARG A 30 -8.94 22.19 -2.15
C ARG A 30 -10.32 21.63 -2.44
N LYS A 31 -10.62 20.41 -1.96
CA LYS A 31 -11.92 19.74 -2.14
C LYS A 31 -12.87 19.92 -0.94
N ASN A 32 -12.54 20.79 0.01
CA ASN A 32 -13.31 21.03 1.23
C ASN A 32 -13.72 19.71 1.92
N ILE A 33 -12.73 18.84 2.17
CA ILE A 33 -12.91 17.51 2.73
C ILE A 33 -12.61 17.53 4.24
N LYS A 34 -13.58 17.10 5.05
CA LYS A 34 -13.38 16.75 6.46
C LYS A 34 -12.94 15.29 6.54
N TYR A 35 -11.79 15.02 7.17
CA TYR A 35 -11.31 13.66 7.39
C TYR A 35 -11.77 13.10 8.73
N ILE A 36 -12.24 11.83 8.73
CA ILE A 36 -12.61 11.10 9.96
C ILE A 36 -11.83 9.80 10.01
N PRO A 37 -10.92 9.63 10.98
CA PRO A 37 -10.28 8.35 11.25
C PRO A 37 -11.28 7.39 11.92
N SER A 38 -11.49 6.23 11.31
CA SER A 38 -12.40 5.19 11.81
C SER A 38 -11.68 3.97 12.36
N HIS A 39 -10.35 4.02 12.40
CA HIS A 39 -9.49 2.97 12.92
C HIS A 39 -8.19 3.57 13.42
N ILE A 40 -7.71 3.05 14.54
CA ILE A 40 -6.39 3.34 15.12
C ILE A 40 -5.70 2.03 15.47
N ASP A 41 -4.37 2.05 15.57
CA ASP A 41 -3.61 0.94 16.10
C ASP A 41 -3.73 0.88 17.62
N GLY A 42 -3.62 -0.33 18.21
CA GLY A 42 -3.75 -0.52 19.64
C GLY A 42 -4.69 -1.65 20.05
N THR A 43 -5.15 -1.63 21.31
CA THR A 43 -5.99 -2.66 21.91
C THR A 43 -7.37 -2.74 21.24
N ARG A 44 -8.05 -3.90 21.37
CA ARG A 44 -9.41 -4.10 20.83
C ARG A 44 -10.41 -3.05 21.32
N TRP A 45 -10.30 -2.62 22.58
CA TRP A 45 -11.17 -1.59 23.15
C TRP A 45 -10.93 -0.20 22.55
N LYS A 46 -9.66 0.19 22.34
CA LYS A 46 -9.32 1.44 21.63
C LYS A 46 -9.84 1.44 20.20
N LYS A 47 -9.69 0.32 19.48
CA LYS A 47 -10.21 0.15 18.12
C LYS A 47 -11.74 0.27 18.07
N LEU A 48 -12.44 -0.34 19.03
CA LEU A 48 -13.91 -0.28 19.13
C LEU A 48 -14.40 1.14 19.47
N SER A 49 -13.81 1.77 20.49
CA SER A 49 -14.19 3.15 20.86
C SER A 49 -14.00 4.13 19.71
N LYS A 50 -12.89 4.00 18.95
CA LYS A 50 -12.65 4.84 17.77
C LYS A 50 -13.66 4.59 16.65
N ALA A 51 -14.04 3.33 16.44
CA ALA A 51 -15.07 2.99 15.46
C ALA A 51 -16.45 3.57 15.82
N LEU A 52 -16.81 3.54 17.13
CA LEU A 52 -18.05 4.14 17.63
C LEU A 52 -18.03 5.66 17.54
N GLU A 53 -16.93 6.30 17.94
CA GLU A 53 -16.74 7.75 17.77
C GLU A 53 -16.92 8.17 16.31
N ALA A 54 -16.27 7.45 15.39
CA ALA A 54 -16.41 7.69 13.96
C ALA A 54 -17.86 7.48 13.49
N PHE A 55 -18.57 6.44 13.99
CA PHE A 55 -19.96 6.20 13.64
C PHE A 55 -20.86 7.37 14.00
N PHE A 56 -20.79 7.85 15.23
CA PHE A 56 -21.61 8.98 15.68
C PHE A 56 -21.21 10.29 14.98
N SER A 57 -19.91 10.50 14.72
CA SER A 57 -19.43 11.66 13.97
C SER A 57 -19.96 11.68 12.54
N VAL A 58 -19.88 10.54 11.83
CA VAL A 58 -20.41 10.42 10.46
C VAL A 58 -21.92 10.59 10.45
N LEU A 59 -22.65 9.98 11.41
CA LEU A 59 -24.10 10.13 11.54
C LEU A 59 -24.49 11.60 11.73
N MET A 60 -23.87 12.28 12.68
CA MET A 60 -24.11 13.71 12.96
C MET A 60 -23.83 14.59 11.73
N ILE A 61 -22.71 14.32 11.03
CA ILE A 61 -22.34 15.10 9.85
C ILE A 61 -23.33 14.85 8.72
N CYS A 62 -23.75 13.60 8.48
CA CYS A 62 -24.74 13.28 7.46
C CYS A 62 -26.10 13.89 7.73
N THR A 63 -26.53 13.97 9.01
CA THR A 63 -27.80 14.57 9.40
C THR A 63 -27.80 16.10 9.32
N VAL A 64 -26.74 16.75 9.81
CA VAL A 64 -26.67 18.21 9.95
C VAL A 64 -26.11 18.88 8.70
N SER A 65 -24.98 18.40 8.20
CA SER A 65 -24.22 19.08 7.14
C SER A 65 -24.47 18.50 5.75
N ARG A 66 -25.01 17.29 5.66
CA ARG A 66 -25.31 16.56 4.41
C ARG A 66 -24.18 16.67 3.38
N PRO A 67 -23.02 16.03 3.63
CA PRO A 67 -21.89 16.13 2.71
C PRO A 67 -22.31 15.66 1.31
N HIS A 68 -21.81 16.34 0.29
CA HIS A 68 -22.12 15.96 -1.10
C HIS A 68 -21.51 14.60 -1.43
N ILE A 69 -20.25 14.39 -1.07
CA ILE A 69 -19.52 13.14 -1.29
C ILE A 69 -19.02 12.58 0.04
N VAL A 70 -19.20 11.28 0.25
CA VAL A 70 -18.59 10.50 1.31
C VAL A 70 -17.65 9.47 0.70
N HIS A 71 -16.34 9.68 0.86
CA HIS A 71 -15.27 8.85 0.31
C HIS A 71 -14.68 7.96 1.39
N ALA A 72 -14.73 6.64 1.23
CA ALA A 72 -14.21 5.67 2.19
C ALA A 72 -13.04 4.87 1.63
N HIS A 73 -11.87 4.98 2.28
CA HIS A 73 -10.72 4.12 2.02
C HIS A 73 -10.91 2.78 2.74
N ALA A 74 -10.94 1.70 2.02
CA ALA A 74 -11.26 0.36 2.52
C ALA A 74 -10.18 -0.67 2.13
N ALA A 75 -9.95 -1.62 3.02
CA ALA A 75 -9.25 -2.87 2.76
C ALA A 75 -10.23 -4.04 2.94
N SER A 76 -9.73 -5.24 3.13
CA SER A 76 -10.52 -6.47 3.33
C SER A 76 -11.14 -6.58 4.73
N ARG A 77 -11.99 -7.58 4.94
CA ARG A 77 -12.51 -8.07 6.25
C ARG A 77 -13.12 -6.96 7.13
N ALA A 78 -12.60 -6.73 8.33
CA ALA A 78 -13.14 -5.75 9.27
C ALA A 78 -13.08 -4.30 8.75
N SER A 79 -12.11 -3.97 7.90
CA SER A 79 -12.03 -2.65 7.26
C SER A 79 -13.19 -2.45 6.28
N PHE A 80 -13.47 -3.43 5.43
CA PHE A 80 -14.62 -3.43 4.54
C PHE A 80 -15.94 -3.27 5.31
N MET A 81 -16.16 -4.10 6.34
CA MET A 81 -17.42 -4.09 7.10
C MET A 81 -17.71 -2.72 7.71
N ARG A 82 -16.71 -2.08 8.34
CA ARG A 82 -16.90 -0.73 8.88
C ARG A 82 -17.24 0.29 7.81
N LYS A 83 -16.47 0.32 6.70
CA LYS A 83 -16.66 1.31 5.64
C LYS A 83 -17.96 1.11 4.88
N SER A 84 -18.40 -0.14 4.68
CA SER A 84 -19.69 -0.42 4.04
C SER A 84 -20.88 0.09 4.85
N ILE A 85 -20.81 0.03 6.19
CA ILE A 85 -21.83 0.62 7.08
C ILE A 85 -21.85 2.15 6.93
N PHE A 86 -20.70 2.81 6.96
CA PHE A 86 -20.62 4.28 6.78
C PHE A 86 -21.16 4.73 5.42
N LEU A 87 -20.79 4.03 4.35
CA LEU A 87 -21.29 4.33 3.01
C LEU A 87 -22.79 4.04 2.90
N GLY A 88 -23.28 2.97 3.52
CA GLY A 88 -24.72 2.66 3.60
C GLY A 88 -25.51 3.78 4.31
N MET A 89 -25.00 4.22 5.46
CA MET A 89 -25.57 5.34 6.21
C MET A 89 -25.53 6.63 5.38
N ALA A 90 -24.42 6.98 4.77
CA ALA A 90 -24.31 8.18 3.93
C ALA A 90 -25.34 8.18 2.79
N ARG A 91 -25.53 7.05 2.12
CA ARG A 91 -26.55 6.91 1.06
C ARG A 91 -27.98 7.10 1.55
N SER A 92 -28.32 6.65 2.78
CA SER A 92 -29.66 6.88 3.35
C SER A 92 -29.97 8.35 3.62
N PHE A 93 -28.94 9.19 3.69
CA PHE A 93 -29.06 10.66 3.77
C PHE A 93 -28.90 11.36 2.41
N GLY A 94 -28.87 10.60 1.30
CA GLY A 94 -28.78 11.15 -0.06
C GLY A 94 -27.37 11.55 -0.50
N CYS A 95 -26.32 11.21 0.28
CA CYS A 95 -24.93 11.51 -0.09
C CYS A 95 -24.46 10.61 -1.24
N LYS A 96 -23.69 11.17 -2.18
CA LYS A 96 -22.93 10.40 -3.16
C LYS A 96 -21.79 9.67 -2.45
N THR A 97 -21.42 8.47 -2.90
CA THR A 97 -20.43 7.65 -2.17
C THR A 97 -19.32 7.14 -3.07
N ILE A 98 -18.07 7.20 -2.56
CA ILE A 98 -16.90 6.61 -3.19
C ILE A 98 -16.37 5.49 -2.30
N PHE A 99 -16.26 4.28 -2.87
CA PHE A 99 -15.57 3.15 -2.25
C PHE A 99 -14.19 3.04 -2.87
N HIS A 100 -13.12 3.27 -2.11
CA HIS A 100 -11.73 3.23 -2.58
C HIS A 100 -11.02 2.02 -2.00
N LEU A 101 -10.69 1.05 -2.84
CA LEU A 101 -10.09 -0.21 -2.43
C LEU A 101 -8.56 -0.12 -2.37
N HIS A 102 -7.97 -0.49 -1.21
CA HIS A 102 -6.52 -0.54 -0.99
C HIS A 102 -5.97 -1.93 -0.65
N GLY A 103 -6.83 -2.88 -0.33
CA GLY A 103 -6.41 -4.19 0.18
C GLY A 103 -6.07 -5.19 -0.92
N GLY A 104 -4.84 -5.71 -0.92
CA GLY A 104 -4.40 -6.75 -1.86
C GLY A 104 -5.09 -8.12 -1.67
N GLU A 105 -5.64 -8.39 -0.50
CA GLU A 105 -6.36 -9.66 -0.21
C GLU A 105 -7.87 -9.58 -0.46
N PHE A 106 -8.37 -8.52 -1.10
CA PHE A 106 -9.81 -8.34 -1.22
C PHE A 106 -10.48 -9.41 -2.09
N HIS A 107 -9.81 -9.91 -3.13
CA HIS A 107 -10.31 -11.01 -3.96
C HIS A 107 -10.48 -12.30 -3.14
N HIS A 108 -9.47 -12.67 -2.34
CA HIS A 108 -9.55 -13.83 -1.46
C HIS A 108 -10.66 -13.69 -0.42
N PHE A 109 -10.76 -12.53 0.22
CA PHE A 109 -11.83 -12.21 1.16
C PHE A 109 -13.22 -12.32 0.52
N ALA A 110 -13.41 -11.76 -0.69
CA ALA A 110 -14.69 -11.71 -1.36
C ALA A 110 -15.13 -13.07 -1.93
N GLU A 111 -14.19 -13.85 -2.49
CA GLU A 111 -14.49 -15.11 -3.17
C GLU A 111 -14.38 -16.34 -2.25
N ASN A 112 -13.41 -16.36 -1.30
CA ASN A 112 -13.09 -17.56 -0.54
C ASN A 112 -13.56 -17.50 0.92
N GLU A 113 -13.50 -16.33 1.58
CA GLU A 113 -13.88 -16.20 2.98
C GLU A 113 -15.34 -15.80 3.19
N ALA A 114 -15.96 -15.16 2.20
CA ALA A 114 -17.31 -14.64 2.32
C ALA A 114 -18.34 -15.71 2.02
N GLY A 115 -19.21 -16.02 2.99
CA GLY A 115 -20.44 -16.78 2.76
C GLY A 115 -21.49 -15.97 1.97
N PHE A 116 -22.59 -16.62 1.55
CA PHE A 116 -23.61 -16.05 0.65
C PHE A 116 -24.08 -14.64 1.07
N ALA A 117 -24.48 -14.44 2.31
CA ALA A 117 -24.99 -13.15 2.79
C ALA A 117 -23.90 -12.05 2.75
N LYS A 118 -22.66 -12.40 3.08
CA LYS A 118 -21.52 -11.47 3.03
C LYS A 118 -21.15 -11.13 1.57
N ARG A 119 -21.17 -12.10 0.65
CA ARG A 119 -20.98 -11.86 -0.79
C ARG A 119 -22.02 -10.93 -1.36
N TRP A 120 -23.30 -11.15 -0.99
CA TRP A 120 -24.39 -10.25 -1.37
C TRP A 120 -24.15 -8.83 -0.85
N TRP A 121 -23.73 -8.68 0.43
CA TRP A 121 -23.42 -7.37 1.01
C TRP A 121 -22.26 -6.68 0.30
N ILE A 122 -21.18 -7.41 -0.01
CA ILE A 122 -20.03 -6.87 -0.74
C ILE A 122 -20.50 -6.34 -2.10
N ARG A 123 -21.16 -7.17 -2.89
CA ARG A 123 -21.68 -6.78 -4.22
C ARG A 123 -22.59 -5.56 -4.12
N ARG A 124 -23.55 -5.58 -3.21
CA ARG A 124 -24.48 -4.46 -3.02
C ARG A 124 -23.77 -3.18 -2.59
N THR A 125 -22.71 -3.26 -1.77
CA THR A 125 -21.92 -2.08 -1.38
C THR A 125 -21.23 -1.47 -2.58
N LEU A 126 -20.61 -2.28 -3.42
CA LEU A 126 -19.92 -1.85 -4.63
C LEU A 126 -20.90 -1.25 -5.65
N GLN A 127 -21.98 -1.96 -5.99
CA GLN A 127 -23.01 -1.54 -6.95
C GLN A 127 -23.76 -0.27 -6.53
N LYS A 128 -23.93 -0.04 -5.24
CA LYS A 128 -24.61 1.15 -4.71
C LYS A 128 -23.68 2.33 -4.43
N SER A 129 -22.38 2.16 -4.57
CA SER A 129 -21.44 3.26 -4.52
C SER A 129 -21.51 4.05 -5.83
N THR A 130 -21.49 5.39 -5.73
CA THR A 130 -21.51 6.26 -6.92
C THR A 130 -20.26 6.04 -7.76
N LYS A 131 -19.10 5.81 -7.12
CA LYS A 131 -17.88 5.37 -7.79
C LYS A 131 -17.15 4.34 -6.92
N VAL A 132 -16.48 3.42 -7.58
CA VAL A 132 -15.56 2.46 -6.97
C VAL A 132 -14.18 2.74 -7.53
N ILE A 133 -13.22 3.05 -6.66
CA ILE A 133 -11.83 3.31 -7.07
C ILE A 133 -10.99 2.06 -6.82
N ALA A 134 -10.34 1.59 -7.88
CA ALA A 134 -9.32 0.55 -7.86
C ALA A 134 -7.92 1.16 -8.03
N LEU A 135 -6.88 0.50 -7.52
CA LEU A 135 -5.50 1.00 -7.60
C LEU A 135 -4.80 0.63 -8.92
N SER A 136 -5.37 -0.30 -9.68
CA SER A 136 -4.81 -0.82 -10.92
C SER A 136 -5.90 -1.33 -11.84
N ARG A 137 -5.57 -1.57 -13.11
CA ARG A 137 -6.51 -2.10 -14.10
C ARG A 137 -6.95 -3.53 -13.76
N SER A 138 -6.03 -4.37 -13.33
CA SER A 138 -6.34 -5.75 -12.90
C SER A 138 -7.33 -5.79 -11.72
N TRP A 139 -7.19 -4.87 -10.77
CA TRP A 139 -8.15 -4.70 -9.67
C TRP A 139 -9.50 -4.17 -10.16
N ALA A 140 -9.52 -3.25 -11.13
CA ALA A 140 -10.76 -2.77 -11.71
C ALA A 140 -11.51 -3.91 -12.42
N GLU A 141 -10.84 -4.68 -13.24
CA GLU A 141 -11.41 -5.85 -13.94
C GLU A 141 -11.96 -6.91 -12.99
N PHE A 142 -11.26 -7.14 -11.86
CA PHE A 142 -11.79 -8.01 -10.81
C PHE A 142 -13.10 -7.45 -10.22
N LEU A 143 -13.15 -6.16 -9.88
CA LEU A 143 -14.32 -5.52 -9.28
C LEU A 143 -15.51 -5.47 -10.24
N GLU A 144 -15.28 -5.16 -11.52
CA GLU A 144 -16.28 -5.17 -12.59
C GLU A 144 -16.88 -6.57 -12.77
N ARG A 145 -16.04 -7.61 -12.79
CA ARG A 145 -16.49 -9.01 -12.89
C ARG A 145 -17.23 -9.48 -11.62
N TYR A 146 -16.72 -9.11 -10.42
CA TYR A 146 -17.30 -9.54 -9.15
C TYR A 146 -18.63 -8.85 -8.84
N ALA A 147 -18.76 -7.59 -9.16
CA ALA A 147 -19.95 -6.77 -8.95
C ALA A 147 -20.32 -6.00 -10.23
N PRO A 148 -20.89 -6.67 -11.25
CA PRO A 148 -21.35 -6.01 -12.46
C PRO A 148 -22.29 -4.82 -12.12
N GLU A 149 -22.33 -3.80 -12.98
CA GLU A 149 -23.04 -2.54 -12.77
C GLU A 149 -22.37 -1.58 -11.74
N SER A 150 -21.21 -1.93 -11.19
CA SER A 150 -20.43 -0.98 -10.42
C SER A 150 -19.68 -0.01 -11.33
N GLU A 151 -19.73 1.27 -11.03
CA GLU A 151 -18.95 2.28 -11.75
C GLU A 151 -17.50 2.30 -11.23
N VAL A 152 -16.65 1.49 -11.83
CA VAL A 152 -15.24 1.34 -11.44
C VAL A 152 -14.35 2.30 -12.22
N CYS A 153 -13.43 2.95 -11.53
CA CYS A 153 -12.35 3.74 -12.14
C CYS A 153 -11.00 3.45 -11.49
N VAL A 154 -9.92 3.75 -12.20
CA VAL A 154 -8.55 3.49 -11.73
C VAL A 154 -7.89 4.78 -11.28
N VAL A 155 -7.56 4.85 -9.98
CA VAL A 155 -6.72 5.90 -9.39
C VAL A 155 -5.61 5.20 -8.62
N PRO A 156 -4.38 5.14 -9.14
CA PRO A 156 -3.28 4.46 -8.46
C PRO A 156 -2.86 5.20 -7.20
N ASN A 157 -2.23 4.48 -6.29
CA ASN A 157 -1.47 5.11 -5.22
C ASN A 157 -0.37 5.98 -5.82
N ALA A 158 -0.03 7.06 -5.13
CA ALA A 158 1.00 7.99 -5.53
C ALA A 158 2.00 8.23 -4.42
N VAL A 159 3.21 8.56 -4.83
CA VAL A 159 4.27 8.96 -3.91
C VAL A 159 4.77 10.34 -4.27
N GLN A 160 5.26 11.04 -3.25
CA GLN A 160 5.91 12.32 -3.45
C GLN A 160 7.17 12.13 -4.28
N PHE A 161 7.21 12.74 -5.45
CA PHE A 161 8.38 12.72 -6.31
C PHE A 161 9.31 13.86 -5.93
N ASN A 162 10.42 13.53 -5.26
CA ASN A 162 11.43 14.54 -4.93
C ASN A 162 12.40 14.71 -6.10
N LYS A 163 12.37 15.87 -6.75
CA LYS A 163 13.29 16.20 -7.86
C LYS A 163 14.74 16.34 -7.40
N SER A 164 14.96 16.72 -6.15
CA SER A 164 16.29 16.80 -5.55
C SER A 164 16.63 15.43 -4.98
N ALA A 165 17.39 14.61 -5.69
CA ALA A 165 17.96 13.41 -5.12
C ALA A 165 18.88 13.82 -3.95
N GLN A 166 18.53 13.44 -2.73
CA GLN A 166 19.50 13.54 -1.63
C GLN A 166 20.62 12.58 -1.96
N THR A 167 21.84 13.11 -2.07
CA THR A 167 23.05 12.35 -2.30
C THR A 167 23.48 11.65 -1.00
N PHE A 168 22.73 10.61 -0.62
CA PHE A 168 23.22 9.68 0.37
C PHE A 168 24.05 8.61 -0.34
N THR A 169 25.13 8.22 0.30
CA THR A 169 25.98 7.16 -0.22
C THR A 169 25.30 5.81 -0.02
N GLU A 170 25.06 5.11 -1.12
CA GLU A 170 24.60 3.72 -1.11
C GLU A 170 25.61 2.85 -0.35
N GLU A 171 25.12 2.05 0.59
CA GLU A 171 25.94 1.07 1.31
C GLU A 171 25.95 -0.24 0.51
N ALA A 172 27.13 -0.65 0.11
CA ALA A 172 27.31 -1.92 -0.59
C ALA A 172 26.73 -3.10 0.22
N GLY A 173 25.94 -3.94 -0.43
CA GLY A 173 25.32 -5.10 0.21
C GLY A 173 24.10 -4.79 1.09
N ARG A 174 23.68 -3.52 1.24
CA ARG A 174 22.48 -3.18 2.04
C ARG A 174 21.20 -3.41 1.26
N ILE A 175 20.38 -4.34 1.74
CA ILE A 175 19.05 -4.67 1.24
C ILE A 175 18.01 -4.06 2.16
N LEU A 176 16.97 -3.43 1.60
CA LEU A 176 15.88 -2.87 2.38
C LEU A 176 14.57 -3.60 2.12
N PHE A 177 13.90 -3.97 3.19
CA PHE A 177 12.50 -4.40 3.20
C PHE A 177 11.67 -3.38 3.99
N LEU A 178 10.60 -2.87 3.39
CA LEU A 178 9.65 -1.97 4.04
C LEU A 178 8.25 -2.59 4.04
N GLY A 179 7.74 -2.92 5.20
CA GLY A 179 6.42 -3.52 5.36
C GLY A 179 6.31 -4.32 6.64
N ARG A 180 5.09 -4.72 6.98
CA ARG A 180 4.88 -5.60 8.12
C ARG A 180 5.55 -6.94 7.86
N PRO A 181 6.48 -7.41 8.74
CA PRO A 181 7.20 -8.66 8.52
C PRO A 181 6.31 -9.88 8.81
N GLU A 182 5.36 -10.12 7.93
CA GLU A 182 4.39 -11.23 7.98
C GLU A 182 4.60 -12.16 6.79
N LYS A 183 4.07 -13.39 6.89
CA LYS A 183 4.14 -14.40 5.82
C LYS A 183 3.64 -13.86 4.48
N GLU A 184 2.56 -13.13 4.50
CA GLU A 184 1.92 -12.54 3.30
C GLU A 184 2.82 -11.56 2.57
N LYS A 185 3.84 -11.04 3.24
CA LYS A 185 4.87 -10.15 2.68
C LYS A 185 6.14 -10.88 2.24
N GLY A 186 6.18 -12.21 2.39
CA GLY A 186 7.30 -13.05 1.95
C GLY A 186 8.57 -12.86 2.79
N ILE A 187 8.44 -12.43 4.05
CA ILE A 187 9.61 -12.16 4.90
C ILE A 187 10.42 -13.41 5.16
N PHE A 188 9.79 -14.57 5.31
CA PHE A 188 10.48 -15.83 5.61
C PHE A 188 11.28 -16.35 4.43
N GLU A 189 10.79 -16.15 3.21
CA GLU A 189 11.52 -16.41 1.96
C GLU A 189 12.71 -15.49 1.83
N LEU A 190 12.56 -14.23 2.23
CA LEU A 190 13.67 -13.27 2.24
C LEU A 190 14.74 -13.67 3.25
N LEU A 191 14.40 -14.06 4.48
CA LEU A 191 15.36 -14.56 5.47
C LEU A 191 16.09 -15.81 4.95
N THR A 192 15.36 -16.72 4.29
CA THR A 192 15.98 -17.91 3.66
C THR A 192 16.92 -17.50 2.52
N ALA A 193 16.55 -16.53 1.69
CA ALA A 193 17.42 -16.01 0.63
C ALA A 193 18.71 -15.40 1.20
N ILE A 194 18.63 -14.65 2.31
CA ILE A 194 19.82 -14.13 3.02
C ILE A 194 20.71 -15.27 3.53
N THR A 195 20.11 -16.34 4.06
CA THR A 195 20.87 -17.52 4.52
C THR A 195 21.66 -18.16 3.38
N LEU A 196 21.09 -18.20 2.17
CA LEU A 196 21.78 -18.72 0.98
C LEU A 196 22.92 -17.81 0.48
N LEU A 197 22.87 -16.52 0.78
CA LEU A 197 23.81 -15.52 0.27
C LEU A 197 24.96 -15.20 1.24
N LYS A 198 24.76 -15.40 2.53
CA LYS A 198 25.67 -14.93 3.60
C LYS A 198 27.14 -15.33 3.45
N GLU A 199 27.41 -16.51 2.90
CA GLU A 199 28.79 -16.99 2.72
C GLU A 199 29.49 -16.31 1.54
N HIS A 200 28.76 -15.80 0.57
CA HIS A 200 29.29 -15.17 -0.63
C HIS A 200 29.40 -13.64 -0.52
N TYR A 201 28.68 -13.05 0.43
CA TYR A 201 28.59 -11.60 0.62
C TYR A 201 28.75 -11.24 2.10
N PRO A 202 30.00 -11.13 2.61
CA PRO A 202 30.25 -10.81 4.03
C PRO A 202 29.67 -9.43 4.44
N GLU A 203 29.60 -8.49 3.51
CA GLU A 203 29.05 -7.15 3.72
C GLU A 203 27.52 -7.09 3.64
N LEU A 204 26.84 -8.24 3.43
CA LEU A 204 25.40 -8.30 3.29
C LEU A 204 24.71 -7.79 4.56
N LYS A 205 23.73 -6.91 4.39
CA LYS A 205 22.86 -6.40 5.47
C LYS A 205 21.45 -6.29 4.97
N LEU A 206 20.54 -7.01 5.63
CA LEU A 206 19.10 -6.86 5.43
C LEU A 206 18.54 -5.94 6.51
N ALA A 207 18.10 -4.74 6.14
CA ALA A 207 17.35 -3.86 7.01
C ALA A 207 15.84 -4.12 6.84
N ILE A 208 15.15 -4.44 7.92
CA ILE A 208 13.71 -4.72 7.96
C ILE A 208 13.02 -3.62 8.74
N ALA A 209 12.20 -2.82 8.06
CA ALA A 209 11.42 -1.77 8.70
C ALA A 209 9.91 -2.02 8.54
N GLY A 210 9.21 -2.01 9.66
CA GLY A 210 7.76 -2.20 9.75
C GLY A 210 7.34 -2.59 11.16
N ASP A 211 6.04 -2.45 11.41
CA ASP A 211 5.40 -2.92 12.64
C ASP A 211 4.99 -4.38 12.50
N GLY A 212 4.87 -5.09 13.62
CA GLY A 212 4.44 -6.49 13.62
C GLY A 212 4.96 -7.25 14.82
N ASP A 213 4.97 -8.57 14.74
CA ASP A 213 5.55 -9.45 15.76
C ASP A 213 7.07 -9.53 15.56
N LEU A 214 7.77 -8.50 16.06
CA LEU A 214 9.22 -8.40 15.91
C LEU A 214 9.97 -9.42 16.78
N GLU A 215 9.36 -9.90 17.86
CA GLU A 215 9.92 -10.94 18.71
C GLU A 215 9.91 -12.30 17.97
N ALA A 216 8.81 -12.65 17.34
CA ALA A 216 8.76 -13.84 16.48
C ALA A 216 9.70 -13.74 15.29
N LEU A 217 9.83 -12.56 14.66
CA LEU A 217 10.82 -12.31 13.59
C LEU A 217 12.24 -12.56 14.09
N GLN A 218 12.62 -11.99 15.26
CA GLN A 218 13.94 -12.19 15.84
C GLN A 218 14.22 -13.67 16.11
N GLY A 219 13.22 -14.41 16.63
CA GLY A 219 13.35 -15.85 16.83
C GLY A 219 13.67 -16.62 15.54
N HIS A 220 13.08 -16.24 14.40
CA HIS A 220 13.41 -16.84 13.10
C HIS A 220 14.83 -16.47 12.62
N VAL A 221 15.25 -15.24 12.84
CA VAL A 221 16.60 -14.77 12.51
C VAL A 221 17.64 -15.55 13.29
N ASP A 222 17.41 -15.76 14.59
CA ASP A 222 18.30 -16.51 15.48
C ASP A 222 18.34 -18.01 15.10
N GLN A 223 17.18 -18.59 14.81
CA GLN A 223 17.10 -19.99 14.37
C GLN A 223 17.88 -20.26 13.08
N GLN A 224 17.93 -19.31 12.15
CA GLN A 224 18.67 -19.42 10.89
C GLN A 224 20.16 -19.04 11.02
N GLY A 225 20.59 -18.54 12.17
CA GLY A 225 21.96 -18.11 12.42
C GLY A 225 22.41 -16.96 11.51
N ILE A 226 21.51 -16.00 11.26
CA ILE A 226 21.76 -14.85 10.37
C ILE A 226 21.71 -13.50 11.11
N GLY A 227 21.75 -13.49 12.44
CA GLY A 227 21.60 -12.27 13.23
C GLY A 227 22.60 -11.17 12.87
N GLN A 228 23.82 -11.51 12.49
CA GLN A 228 24.81 -10.52 12.05
C GLN A 228 24.49 -9.86 10.69
N TYR A 229 23.61 -10.46 9.89
CA TYR A 229 23.21 -9.99 8.56
C TYR A 229 21.86 -9.26 8.57
N VAL A 230 21.11 -9.27 9.67
CA VAL A 230 19.76 -8.71 9.76
C VAL A 230 19.72 -7.60 10.80
N GLU A 231 19.16 -6.47 10.40
CA GLU A 231 18.90 -5.31 11.24
C GLU A 231 17.38 -5.08 11.30
N ILE A 232 16.75 -5.37 12.44
CA ILE A 232 15.33 -5.15 12.66
C ILE A 232 15.13 -3.74 13.20
N LEU A 233 14.61 -2.83 12.34
CA LEU A 233 14.44 -1.41 12.65
C LEU A 233 13.12 -1.11 13.37
N GLY A 234 12.15 -2.02 13.30
CA GLY A 234 10.79 -1.73 13.73
C GLY A 234 10.12 -0.69 12.83
N TRP A 235 9.06 -0.06 13.35
CA TRP A 235 8.44 1.04 12.63
C TRP A 235 9.36 2.26 12.58
N ILE A 236 9.48 2.87 11.42
CA ILE A 236 10.29 4.07 11.20
C ILE A 236 9.42 5.20 10.62
N ASP A 237 9.71 6.42 11.03
CA ASP A 237 9.07 7.62 10.51
C ASP A 237 9.46 7.92 9.04
N PRO A 238 8.79 8.86 8.37
CA PRO A 238 9.07 9.18 6.97
C PRO A 238 10.50 9.66 6.70
N ASP A 239 11.13 10.40 7.63
CA ASP A 239 12.48 10.93 7.46
C ASP A 239 13.52 9.80 7.58
N ARG A 240 13.35 8.93 8.58
CA ARG A 240 14.16 7.72 8.72
C ARG A 240 13.98 6.79 7.51
N ARG A 241 12.77 6.66 6.99
CA ARG A 241 12.48 5.84 5.79
C ARG A 241 13.20 6.39 4.57
N ALA A 242 13.19 7.70 4.36
CA ALA A 242 13.96 8.33 3.28
C ALA A 242 15.45 8.05 3.41
N THR A 243 16.00 8.09 4.64
CA THR A 243 17.38 7.75 4.94
C THR A 243 17.70 6.29 4.62
N GLU A 244 16.85 5.34 5.06
CA GLU A 244 17.08 3.92 4.79
C GLU A 244 16.96 3.59 3.29
N LEU A 245 16.02 4.21 2.59
CA LEU A 245 15.93 4.11 1.13
C LEU A 245 17.19 4.64 0.45
N ALA A 246 17.74 5.74 0.90
CA ALA A 246 18.96 6.30 0.34
C ALA A 246 20.18 5.39 0.55
N ARG A 247 20.32 4.79 1.75
CA ARG A 247 21.40 3.86 2.11
C ARG A 247 21.32 2.51 1.38
N ALA A 248 20.11 2.06 1.03
CA ALA A 248 19.90 0.76 0.41
C ALA A 248 20.55 0.65 -0.98
N ALA A 249 21.23 -0.46 -1.26
CA ALA A 249 21.67 -0.84 -2.60
C ALA A 249 20.48 -1.33 -3.44
N LEU A 250 19.55 -2.07 -2.84
CA LEU A 250 18.36 -2.56 -3.49
C LEU A 250 17.20 -2.69 -2.50
N PHE A 251 15.99 -2.70 -3.04
CA PHE A 251 14.75 -2.89 -2.29
C PHE A 251 14.12 -4.24 -2.66
N VAL A 252 13.59 -4.95 -1.66
CA VAL A 252 13.00 -6.28 -1.86
C VAL A 252 11.62 -6.34 -1.21
N LEU A 253 10.61 -6.80 -1.98
CA LEU A 253 9.25 -7.02 -1.49
C LEU A 253 8.64 -8.27 -2.15
N PRO A 254 8.91 -9.49 -1.62
CA PRO A 254 8.50 -10.76 -2.22
C PRO A 254 7.09 -11.18 -1.76
N SER A 255 6.14 -10.25 -1.78
CA SER A 255 4.79 -10.43 -1.26
C SER A 255 3.99 -11.48 -2.01
N TYR A 256 3.08 -12.15 -1.31
CA TYR A 256 2.11 -13.08 -1.90
C TYR A 256 0.88 -12.36 -2.47
N ASN A 257 0.53 -11.23 -1.88
CA ASN A 257 -0.62 -10.42 -2.29
C ASN A 257 -0.36 -8.93 -2.07
N GLU A 258 -0.70 -8.11 -3.07
CA GLU A 258 -0.63 -6.65 -2.98
C GLU A 258 -1.80 -5.98 -3.69
N GLY A 259 -2.13 -4.77 -3.25
CA GLY A 259 -2.93 -3.85 -4.04
C GLY A 259 -2.02 -3.13 -5.04
N LEU A 260 -1.46 -2.01 -4.60
CA LEU A 260 -0.33 -1.31 -5.20
C LEU A 260 0.52 -0.78 -4.03
N PRO A 261 1.66 -1.43 -3.72
CA PRO A 261 2.38 -1.18 -2.47
C PRO A 261 3.09 0.17 -2.46
N MET A 262 2.78 1.01 -1.46
CA MET A 262 3.41 2.32 -1.26
C MET A 262 4.94 2.19 -1.11
N ALA A 263 5.41 1.20 -0.35
CA ALA A 263 6.83 0.96 -0.12
C ALA A 263 7.61 0.72 -1.42
N MET A 264 7.04 -0.02 -2.37
CA MET A 264 7.62 -0.23 -3.70
C MET A 264 7.68 1.08 -4.49
N LEU A 265 6.58 1.84 -4.51
CA LEU A 265 6.56 3.13 -5.21
C LEU A 265 7.56 4.12 -4.60
N GLU A 266 7.71 4.13 -3.28
CA GLU A 266 8.72 4.95 -2.57
C GLU A 266 10.14 4.53 -2.95
N ALA A 267 10.43 3.21 -3.01
CA ALA A 267 11.73 2.70 -3.44
C ALA A 267 12.04 3.04 -4.91
N MET A 268 11.06 2.88 -5.79
CA MET A 268 11.19 3.27 -7.20
C MET A 268 11.40 4.79 -7.34
N SER A 269 10.67 5.62 -6.58
CA SER A 269 10.85 7.07 -6.55
C SER A 269 12.24 7.47 -6.08
N ALA A 270 12.81 6.72 -5.15
CA ALA A 270 14.20 6.91 -4.70
C ALA A 270 15.25 6.39 -5.70
N GLY A 271 14.83 5.84 -6.84
CA GLY A 271 15.71 5.30 -7.88
C GLY A 271 16.40 4.00 -7.48
N LYS A 272 15.79 3.20 -6.61
CA LYS A 272 16.34 1.90 -6.20
C LYS A 272 15.99 0.81 -7.19
N ALA A 273 16.95 -0.09 -7.46
CA ALA A 273 16.65 -1.36 -8.08
C ALA A 273 15.76 -2.17 -7.14
N ILE A 274 14.71 -2.76 -7.69
CA ILE A 274 13.71 -3.51 -6.90
C ILE A 274 13.64 -4.96 -7.32
N VAL A 275 13.43 -5.85 -6.35
CA VAL A 275 13.07 -7.26 -6.56
C VAL A 275 11.69 -7.47 -5.94
N VAL A 276 10.71 -7.83 -6.75
CA VAL A 276 9.31 -7.95 -6.32
C VAL A 276 8.64 -9.16 -6.96
N THR A 277 7.48 -9.54 -6.46
CA THR A 277 6.64 -10.59 -7.06
C THR A 277 5.60 -9.98 -8.00
N PRO A 278 5.22 -10.64 -9.11
CA PRO A 278 4.23 -10.15 -10.06
C PRO A 278 2.79 -10.38 -9.56
N VAL A 279 2.42 -9.77 -8.41
CA VAL A 279 1.10 -9.92 -7.79
C VAL A 279 0.33 -8.61 -7.74
N GLY A 280 -1.01 -8.69 -7.78
CA GLY A 280 -1.91 -7.52 -7.69
C GLY A 280 -1.63 -6.47 -8.76
N GLY A 281 -1.45 -5.21 -8.34
CA GLY A 281 -1.14 -4.09 -9.25
C GLY A 281 0.33 -3.93 -9.59
N ILE A 282 1.23 -4.77 -9.07
CA ILE A 282 2.68 -4.66 -9.31
C ILE A 282 3.02 -4.81 -10.80
N PRO A 283 2.46 -5.78 -11.57
CA PRO A 283 2.81 -5.96 -12.99
C PRO A 283 2.39 -4.80 -13.91
N GLU A 284 1.53 -3.89 -13.44
CA GLU A 284 1.17 -2.69 -14.20
C GLU A 284 2.17 -1.54 -14.01
N THR A 285 2.99 -1.62 -12.97
CA THR A 285 3.99 -0.61 -12.63
C THR A 285 5.40 -1.08 -12.94
N VAL A 286 5.65 -2.37 -12.72
CA VAL A 286 6.96 -2.98 -12.91
C VAL A 286 6.95 -3.82 -14.20
N THR A 287 7.97 -3.60 -15.03
CA THR A 287 8.30 -4.43 -16.19
C THR A 287 9.60 -5.14 -15.88
N ASP A 288 9.56 -6.47 -15.97
CA ASP A 288 10.72 -7.31 -15.66
C ASP A 288 11.95 -6.94 -16.50
N ASN A 289 13.12 -6.92 -15.89
CA ASN A 289 14.39 -6.55 -16.50
C ASN A 289 14.46 -5.13 -17.10
N PHE A 290 13.44 -4.29 -16.88
CA PHE A 290 13.43 -2.89 -17.33
C PHE A 290 13.52 -1.91 -16.17
N ASN A 291 12.62 -2.00 -15.18
CA ASN A 291 12.56 -1.12 -14.02
C ASN A 291 12.49 -1.88 -12.68
N GLY A 292 12.73 -3.20 -12.71
CA GLY A 292 12.81 -4.09 -11.56
C GLY A 292 13.00 -5.53 -12.02
N LEU A 293 13.16 -6.45 -11.08
CA LEU A 293 13.21 -7.88 -11.33
C LEU A 293 12.00 -8.58 -10.70
N PHE A 294 11.38 -9.49 -11.45
CA PHE A 294 10.35 -10.37 -10.92
C PHE A 294 10.90 -11.68 -10.41
N VAL A 295 10.34 -12.12 -9.29
CA VAL A 295 10.55 -13.46 -8.74
C VAL A 295 9.20 -14.12 -8.46
N PRO A 296 9.06 -15.44 -8.61
CA PRO A 296 7.83 -16.12 -8.20
C PRO A 296 7.58 -15.94 -6.69
N PRO A 297 6.31 -15.83 -6.25
CA PRO A 297 5.98 -15.90 -4.83
C PRO A 297 6.43 -17.25 -4.23
N ALA A 298 6.79 -17.25 -2.95
CA ALA A 298 7.22 -18.45 -2.22
C ALA A 298 8.49 -19.15 -2.77
N ASP A 299 9.33 -18.45 -3.53
CA ASP A 299 10.56 -19.01 -4.09
C ASP A 299 11.80 -18.27 -3.56
N ALA A 300 12.33 -18.77 -2.45
CA ALA A 300 13.55 -18.20 -1.82
C ALA A 300 14.80 -18.39 -2.70
N ALA A 301 14.87 -19.42 -3.54
CA ALA A 301 16.01 -19.66 -4.43
C ALA A 301 16.04 -18.67 -5.58
N ALA A 302 14.89 -18.43 -6.24
CA ALA A 302 14.76 -17.40 -7.25
C ALA A 302 15.04 -16.00 -6.66
N LEU A 303 14.54 -15.74 -5.45
CA LEU A 303 14.77 -14.49 -4.73
C LEU A 303 16.27 -14.28 -4.43
N SER A 304 16.95 -15.31 -3.93
CA SER A 304 18.40 -15.30 -3.70
C SER A 304 19.17 -15.02 -4.99
N SER A 305 18.79 -15.67 -6.09
CA SER A 305 19.42 -15.48 -7.39
C SER A 305 19.27 -14.06 -7.93
N ALA A 306 18.07 -13.48 -7.83
CA ALA A 306 17.81 -12.10 -8.25
C ALA A 306 18.60 -11.08 -7.40
N ILE A 307 18.63 -11.27 -6.09
CA ILE A 307 19.43 -10.44 -5.17
C ILE A 307 20.91 -10.54 -5.52
N LYS A 308 21.42 -11.77 -5.72
CA LYS A 308 22.82 -12.02 -6.12
C LYS A 308 23.18 -11.29 -7.41
N ASN A 309 22.33 -11.37 -8.41
CA ASN A 309 22.51 -10.69 -9.71
C ASN A 309 22.66 -9.17 -9.51
N LEU A 310 21.76 -8.57 -8.75
CA LEU A 310 21.80 -7.13 -8.49
C LEU A 310 22.98 -6.71 -7.61
N LEU A 311 23.37 -7.50 -6.61
CA LEU A 311 24.55 -7.17 -5.78
C LEU A 311 25.85 -7.24 -6.59
N GLY A 312 25.92 -8.16 -7.56
CA GLY A 312 27.09 -8.35 -8.41
C GLY A 312 27.23 -7.37 -9.57
N ASP A 313 26.16 -6.66 -9.95
CA ASP A 313 26.16 -5.78 -11.12
C ASP A 313 25.61 -4.38 -10.76
N GLN A 314 26.52 -3.46 -10.44
CA GLN A 314 26.18 -2.06 -10.13
C GLN A 314 25.53 -1.35 -11.32
N THR A 315 26.00 -1.59 -12.54
CA THR A 315 25.48 -0.96 -13.75
C THR A 315 24.03 -1.35 -13.99
N LEU A 316 23.70 -2.63 -13.77
CA LEU A 316 22.31 -3.12 -13.84
C LEU A 316 21.47 -2.46 -12.76
N ARG A 317 21.93 -2.40 -11.50
CA ARG A 317 21.20 -1.72 -10.41
C ARG A 317 20.88 -0.28 -10.75
N GLU A 318 21.87 0.49 -11.20
CA GLU A 318 21.70 1.90 -11.57
C GLU A 318 20.74 2.07 -12.74
N THR A 319 20.77 1.18 -13.71
CA THR A 319 19.90 1.22 -14.88
C THR A 319 18.45 0.94 -14.48
N LEU A 320 18.20 -0.14 -13.74
CA LEU A 320 16.86 -0.49 -13.25
C LEU A 320 16.32 0.61 -12.33
N GLY A 321 17.13 1.12 -11.43
CA GLY A 321 16.75 2.20 -10.52
C GLY A 321 16.38 3.50 -11.24
N ARG A 322 17.13 3.88 -12.27
CA ARG A 322 16.83 5.05 -13.12
C ARG A 322 15.49 4.88 -13.85
N ASN A 323 15.26 3.71 -14.44
CA ASN A 323 14.03 3.41 -15.13
C ASN A 323 12.84 3.33 -14.17
N ALA A 324 13.04 2.77 -12.96
CA ALA A 324 12.05 2.76 -11.89
C ALA A 324 11.63 4.19 -11.50
N ARG A 325 12.59 5.07 -11.29
CA ARG A 325 12.33 6.48 -10.97
C ARG A 325 11.57 7.19 -12.10
N GLN A 326 11.95 6.98 -13.35
CA GLN A 326 11.24 7.54 -14.50
C GLN A 326 9.78 7.05 -14.59
N THR A 327 9.54 5.78 -14.30
CA THR A 327 8.18 5.21 -14.26
C THR A 327 7.31 5.93 -13.22
N ILE A 328 7.86 6.21 -12.04
CA ILE A 328 7.13 6.95 -10.99
C ILE A 328 6.84 8.39 -11.44
N GLU A 329 7.81 9.07 -12.00
CA GLU A 329 7.64 10.45 -12.48
C GLU A 329 6.50 10.58 -13.48
N LEU A 330 6.41 9.64 -14.42
CA LEU A 330 5.43 9.67 -15.51
C LEU A 330 4.02 9.22 -15.09
N GLY A 331 3.89 8.27 -14.16
CA GLY A 331 2.60 7.61 -13.92
C GLY A 331 2.09 7.61 -12.49
N TYR A 332 2.97 7.78 -11.50
CA TYR A 332 2.66 7.56 -10.08
C TYR A 332 3.09 8.73 -9.18
N SER A 333 3.37 9.87 -9.76
CA SER A 333 3.63 11.10 -9.00
C SER A 333 2.35 11.59 -8.33
N THR A 334 2.50 12.34 -7.24
CA THR A 334 1.38 12.94 -6.52
C THR A 334 0.51 13.77 -7.45
N ASP A 335 1.11 14.60 -8.32
CA ASP A 335 0.37 15.44 -9.26
C ASP A 335 -0.56 14.62 -10.15
N THR A 336 -0.02 13.57 -10.81
CA THR A 336 -0.78 12.71 -11.72
C THR A 336 -1.94 11.98 -11.02
N ALA A 337 -1.73 11.46 -9.82
CA ALA A 337 -2.79 10.74 -9.10
C ALA A 337 -3.86 11.69 -8.54
N LEU A 338 -3.45 12.88 -8.09
CA LEU A 338 -4.39 13.88 -7.59
C LEU A 338 -5.24 14.49 -8.70
N GLU A 339 -4.71 14.66 -9.90
CA GLU A 339 -5.50 15.05 -11.08
C GLU A 339 -6.58 14.02 -11.38
N LYS A 340 -6.23 12.72 -11.39
CA LYS A 340 -7.20 11.63 -11.58
C LYS A 340 -8.26 11.62 -10.49
N LEU A 341 -7.86 11.75 -9.23
CA LEU A 341 -8.79 11.79 -8.10
C LEU A 341 -9.69 13.04 -8.16
N ALA A 342 -9.14 14.20 -8.53
CA ALA A 342 -9.91 15.43 -8.68
C ALA A 342 -10.95 15.32 -9.81
N ALA A 343 -10.62 14.62 -10.90
CA ALA A 343 -11.55 14.35 -11.99
C ALA A 343 -12.74 13.49 -11.53
N VAL A 344 -12.49 12.45 -10.70
CA VAL A 344 -13.56 11.63 -10.10
C VAL A 344 -14.50 12.48 -9.24
N TYR A 345 -13.94 13.39 -8.42
CA TYR A 345 -14.76 14.30 -7.62
C TYR A 345 -15.57 15.25 -8.51
N ALA A 346 -14.96 15.84 -9.54
CA ALA A 346 -15.63 16.75 -10.46
C ALA A 346 -16.79 16.07 -11.24
N GLU A 347 -16.58 14.83 -11.67
CA GLU A 347 -17.62 14.04 -12.34
C GLU A 347 -18.84 13.82 -11.42
N ILE A 348 -18.60 13.47 -10.15
CA ILE A 348 -19.69 13.27 -9.18
C ILE A 348 -20.37 14.60 -8.82
N GLU A 349 -19.61 15.70 -8.71
CA GLU A 349 -20.14 17.03 -8.42
C GLU A 349 -21.00 17.59 -9.55
N SER A 350 -20.85 17.10 -10.78
CA SER A 350 -21.66 17.50 -11.95
C SER A 350 -22.97 16.72 -12.13
N GLN A 351 -23.19 15.65 -11.37
CA GLN A 351 -24.41 14.81 -11.34
C GLN A 351 -25.43 15.31 -10.32
#